data_f9ec8a06d90be8bbc1e07d41b1a07703
#
_entry.id   f9ec8a06d90be8bbc1e07d41b1a07703
#
_cell.length_a   1.000
_cell.length_b   1.000
_cell.length_c   1.000
_cell.angle_alpha   90.00
_cell.angle_beta   90.00
_cell.angle_gamma   90.00
#
_symmetry.space_group_name_H-M   'P 1'
#
loop_
_entity.id
_entity.type
_entity.pdbx_description
1 polymer ?
#
loop_
_entity_poly.entity_id
_entity_poly.type
_entity_poly.pdbx_seq_one_letter_code
_entity_poly.pdbx_strand_id
1 'polypeptide(L)'
;MQKTIYLVRHCKAEGQAPDARLTAEGEEQAEQVSAFFKGINVDAILTSPYLRAVDTVWGLSKDHGIPLEEDTRLSERVLSGQDQPEWLSMLERTFTDLELSYPGGESSRQAMERGMEVIDDVLQRQHPVTVIATHGNLMALLLKGFDDTFGFTQWKSLSNPDIYRLDFSVEAPMIKRVWK
;
A
#
# COMPACT_ATOMS: atom_id res chain seq x y z
N MET A 1 -3.70 -23.17 5.53
CA MET A 1 -4.26 -22.17 6.47
C MET A 1 -4.76 -20.99 5.65
N GLN A 2 -5.97 -20.51 5.92
CA GLN A 2 -6.48 -19.31 5.25
C GLN A 2 -5.70 -18.09 5.72
N LYS A 3 -5.31 -17.21 4.79
CA LYS A 3 -4.58 -15.99 5.08
C LYS A 3 -5.33 -14.77 4.59
N THR A 4 -5.30 -13.72 5.38
CA THR A 4 -5.90 -12.43 5.02
C THR A 4 -4.81 -11.34 5.08
N ILE A 5 -4.67 -10.58 4.02
CA ILE A 5 -3.83 -9.37 3.97
C ILE A 5 -4.72 -8.16 3.80
N TYR A 6 -4.54 -7.16 4.65
CA TYR A 6 -5.12 -5.84 4.45
C TYR A 6 -4.06 -4.91 3.89
N LEU A 7 -4.23 -4.48 2.64
CA LEU A 7 -3.43 -3.40 2.05
C LEU A 7 -4.03 -2.06 2.44
N VAL A 8 -3.25 -1.21 3.07
CA VAL A 8 -3.65 0.11 3.56
C VAL A 8 -2.85 1.17 2.82
N ARG A 9 -3.53 2.06 2.09
CA ARG A 9 -2.93 3.29 1.60
C ARG A 9 -2.83 4.29 2.74
N HIS A 10 -1.68 4.98 2.86
CA HIS A 10 -1.48 5.99 3.88
C HIS A 10 -2.56 7.10 3.87
N CYS A 11 -2.78 7.70 5.02
CA CYS A 11 -3.65 8.85 5.22
C CYS A 11 -3.11 10.10 4.52
N LYS A 12 -3.91 11.17 4.48
CA LYS A 12 -3.55 12.43 3.84
C LYS A 12 -2.28 13.00 4.44
N ALA A 13 -1.31 13.34 3.59
CA ALA A 13 0.01 13.81 3.98
C ALA A 13 0.32 15.19 3.38
N GLU A 14 1.26 15.91 4.00
CA GLU A 14 1.69 17.24 3.59
C GLU A 14 2.49 17.26 2.28
N GLY A 15 3.02 16.11 1.85
CA GLY A 15 3.82 16.01 0.64
C GLY A 15 4.22 14.58 0.29
N GLN A 16 5.11 14.46 -0.70
CA GLN A 16 5.58 13.17 -1.24
C GLN A 16 6.96 12.75 -0.69
N ALA A 17 7.69 13.64 -0.04
CA ALA A 17 9.00 13.31 0.55
C ALA A 17 8.88 12.17 1.58
N PRO A 18 9.93 11.36 1.78
CA PRO A 18 9.91 10.25 2.74
C PRO A 18 9.59 10.69 4.17
N ASP A 19 9.97 11.90 4.57
CA ASP A 19 9.76 12.51 5.89
C ASP A 19 8.49 13.38 5.97
N ALA A 20 7.67 13.44 4.91
CA ALA A 20 6.40 14.16 4.92
C ALA A 20 5.44 13.55 5.93
N ARG A 21 4.93 14.39 6.84
CA ARG A 21 4.00 14.02 7.91
C ARG A 21 2.57 13.93 7.41
N LEU A 22 1.71 13.38 8.22
CA LEU A 22 0.27 13.49 8.01
C LEU A 22 -0.17 14.96 8.23
N THR A 23 -1.21 15.37 7.50
CA THR A 23 -1.95 16.60 7.81
C THR A 23 -2.81 16.39 9.06
N ALA A 24 -3.36 17.46 9.65
CA ALA A 24 -4.33 17.33 10.75
C ALA A 24 -5.51 16.42 10.37
N GLU A 25 -6.03 16.55 9.13
CA GLU A 25 -7.04 15.63 8.59
C GLU A 25 -6.51 14.18 8.49
N GLY A 26 -5.25 14.02 8.10
CA GLY A 26 -4.59 12.72 8.02
C GLY A 26 -4.42 12.05 9.38
N GLU A 27 -4.18 12.82 10.44
CA GLU A 27 -4.11 12.31 11.82
C GLU A 27 -5.48 11.78 12.27
N GLU A 28 -6.56 12.53 12.01
CA GLU A 28 -7.93 12.05 12.27
C GLU A 28 -8.28 10.78 11.46
N GLN A 29 -7.82 10.72 10.20
CA GLN A 29 -7.97 9.52 9.37
C GLN A 29 -7.20 8.32 9.95
N ALA A 30 -6.01 8.52 10.51
CA ALA A 30 -5.24 7.45 11.16
C ALA A 30 -5.94 6.88 12.39
N GLU A 31 -6.64 7.72 13.17
CA GLU A 31 -7.51 7.25 14.25
C GLU A 31 -8.67 6.40 13.71
N GLN A 32 -9.26 6.78 12.58
CA GLN A 32 -10.31 6.01 11.92
C GLN A 32 -9.77 4.67 11.38
N VAL A 33 -8.54 4.64 10.87
CA VAL A 33 -7.88 3.38 10.46
C VAL A 33 -7.72 2.45 11.67
N SER A 34 -7.22 2.95 12.81
CA SER A 34 -7.13 2.14 14.03
C SER A 34 -8.50 1.63 14.48
N ALA A 35 -9.52 2.49 14.47
CA ALA A 35 -10.89 2.11 14.80
C ALA A 35 -11.49 1.05 13.86
N PHE A 36 -11.16 1.09 12.56
CA PHE A 36 -11.58 0.07 11.58
C PHE A 36 -11.10 -1.32 11.97
N PHE A 37 -9.88 -1.45 12.48
CA PHE A 37 -9.30 -2.74 12.88
C PHE A 37 -9.73 -3.18 14.28
N LYS A 38 -10.48 -2.38 15.02
CA LYS A 38 -10.98 -2.75 16.34
C LYS A 38 -11.90 -3.98 16.23
N GLY A 39 -11.51 -5.07 16.87
CA GLY A 39 -12.23 -6.35 16.81
C GLY A 39 -11.76 -7.29 15.69
N ILE A 40 -10.80 -6.89 14.88
CA ILE A 40 -10.08 -7.78 13.95
C ILE A 40 -8.80 -8.26 14.65
N ASN A 41 -8.61 -9.57 14.73
CA ASN A 41 -7.36 -10.13 15.27
C ASN A 41 -6.25 -9.96 14.25
N VAL A 42 -5.46 -8.90 14.37
CA VAL A 42 -4.27 -8.67 13.55
C VAL A 42 -3.09 -9.39 14.20
N ASP A 43 -2.26 -10.06 13.40
CA ASP A 43 -1.10 -10.83 13.88
C ASP A 43 0.23 -10.14 13.57
N ALA A 44 0.30 -9.36 12.50
CA ALA A 44 1.49 -8.63 12.08
C ALA A 44 1.13 -7.33 11.34
N ILE A 45 1.99 -6.33 11.45
CA ILE A 45 1.84 -5.04 10.77
C ILE A 45 3.17 -4.69 10.09
N LEU A 46 3.18 -4.68 8.76
CA LEU A 46 4.29 -4.23 7.95
C LEU A 46 3.99 -2.83 7.40
N THR A 47 5.00 -2.00 7.24
CA THR A 47 4.82 -0.65 6.70
C THR A 47 5.99 -0.21 5.83
N SER A 48 5.69 0.60 4.81
CA SER A 48 6.72 1.44 4.18
C SER A 48 7.43 2.26 5.25
N PRO A 49 8.76 2.50 5.13
CA PRO A 49 9.49 3.35 6.06
C PRO A 49 9.15 4.85 5.93
N TYR A 50 8.38 5.25 4.93
CA TYR A 50 7.95 6.65 4.77
C TYR A 50 7.05 7.06 5.93
N LEU A 51 7.34 8.22 6.52
CA LEU A 51 6.71 8.65 7.78
C LEU A 51 5.18 8.62 7.71
N ARG A 52 4.57 9.08 6.61
CA ARG A 52 3.12 9.06 6.42
C ARG A 52 2.50 7.66 6.46
N ALA A 53 3.23 6.63 6.02
CA ALA A 53 2.75 5.25 6.10
C ALA A 53 2.88 4.70 7.53
N VAL A 54 4.01 4.96 8.18
CA VAL A 54 4.24 4.62 9.60
C VAL A 54 3.17 5.26 10.47
N ASP A 55 2.95 6.58 10.34
CA ASP A 55 1.97 7.32 11.15
C ASP A 55 0.54 6.81 10.93
N THR A 56 0.20 6.37 9.71
CA THR A 56 -1.13 5.81 9.41
C THR A 56 -1.48 4.59 10.26
N VAL A 57 -0.50 3.74 10.56
CA VAL A 57 -0.72 2.48 11.31
C VAL A 57 -0.14 2.49 12.71
N TRP A 58 0.41 3.62 13.15
CA TRP A 58 0.98 3.75 14.49
C TRP A 58 -0.05 3.50 15.59
N GLY A 59 -1.25 4.12 15.49
CA GLY A 59 -2.34 3.91 16.43
C GLY A 59 -2.77 2.44 16.48
N LEU A 60 -2.93 1.81 15.31
CA LEU A 60 -3.24 0.38 15.20
C LEU A 60 -2.20 -0.49 15.92
N SER A 61 -0.91 -0.21 15.70
CA SER A 61 0.19 -0.92 16.39
C SER A 61 0.07 -0.83 17.91
N LYS A 62 -0.20 0.37 18.42
CA LYS A 62 -0.39 0.60 19.86
C LYS A 62 -1.60 -0.14 20.42
N ASP A 63 -2.74 -0.05 19.74
CA ASP A 63 -4.01 -0.62 20.20
C ASP A 63 -3.97 -2.16 20.26
N HIS A 64 -3.20 -2.79 19.37
CA HIS A 64 -3.05 -4.25 19.30
C HIS A 64 -1.81 -4.77 20.04
N GLY A 65 -0.88 -3.88 20.47
CA GLY A 65 0.38 -4.28 21.06
C GLY A 65 1.33 -5.02 20.11
N ILE A 66 1.23 -4.73 18.80
CA ILE A 66 2.02 -5.36 17.73
C ILE A 66 3.06 -4.36 17.24
N PRO A 67 4.37 -4.70 17.25
CA PRO A 67 5.39 -3.81 16.72
C PRO A 67 5.25 -3.62 15.22
N LEU A 68 5.60 -2.44 14.72
CA LEU A 68 5.69 -2.18 13.28
C LEU A 68 6.97 -2.79 12.72
N GLU A 69 6.84 -3.47 11.60
CA GLU A 69 7.96 -3.96 10.79
C GLU A 69 8.09 -3.08 9.54
N GLU A 70 9.14 -2.27 9.47
CA GLU A 70 9.42 -1.46 8.28
C GLU A 70 10.09 -2.30 7.20
N ASP A 71 9.60 -2.17 5.95
CA ASP A 71 10.18 -2.83 4.78
C ASP A 71 10.31 -1.82 3.63
N THR A 72 11.54 -1.59 3.18
CA THR A 72 11.84 -0.63 2.11
C THR A 72 11.20 -1.01 0.77
N ARG A 73 10.89 -2.29 0.54
CA ARG A 73 10.18 -2.78 -0.64
C ARG A 73 8.74 -2.29 -0.73
N LEU A 74 8.18 -1.75 0.37
CA LEU A 74 6.85 -1.13 0.45
C LEU A 74 6.87 0.38 0.17
N SER A 75 8.02 0.98 -0.10
CA SER A 75 8.13 2.40 -0.46
C SER A 75 7.37 2.72 -1.73
N GLU A 76 6.89 3.97 -1.87
CA GLU A 76 6.15 4.39 -3.06
C GLU A 76 6.98 4.20 -4.34
N ARG A 77 6.29 3.88 -5.42
CA ARG A 77 6.90 3.82 -6.73
C ARG A 77 7.50 5.18 -7.11
N VAL A 78 8.75 5.18 -7.49
CA VAL A 78 9.42 6.37 -8.03
C VAL A 78 9.17 6.45 -9.53
N LEU A 79 8.35 7.41 -9.97
CA LEU A 79 8.03 7.59 -11.38
C LEU A 79 9.21 8.18 -12.16
N SER A 80 9.87 9.19 -11.59
CA SER A 80 11.00 9.91 -12.19
C SER A 80 11.91 10.45 -11.10
N GLY A 81 13.18 10.65 -11.38
CA GLY A 81 14.13 11.27 -10.47
C GLY A 81 13.95 12.78 -10.30
N GLN A 82 13.06 13.40 -11.05
CA GLN A 82 12.72 14.83 -10.99
C GLN A 82 11.23 15.04 -11.12
N ASP A 83 10.75 16.15 -10.56
CA ASP A 83 9.36 16.57 -10.75
C ASP A 83 9.09 16.86 -12.23
N GLN A 84 8.00 16.32 -12.72
CA GLN A 84 7.59 16.43 -14.13
C GLN A 84 6.22 17.10 -14.21
N PRO A 85 6.06 18.19 -15.01
CA PRO A 85 4.74 18.82 -15.20
C PRO A 85 3.71 17.84 -15.75
N GLU A 86 4.13 16.89 -16.57
CA GLU A 86 3.26 15.89 -17.22
C GLU A 86 3.18 14.55 -16.44
N TRP A 87 3.52 14.55 -15.16
CA TRP A 87 3.63 13.34 -14.37
C TRP A 87 2.38 12.44 -14.44
N LEU A 88 1.19 13.02 -14.56
CA LEU A 88 -0.06 12.26 -14.60
C LEU A 88 -0.18 11.43 -15.88
N SER A 89 0.13 12.02 -17.05
CA SER A 89 0.13 11.30 -18.33
C SER A 89 1.28 10.29 -18.42
N MET A 90 2.43 10.62 -17.81
CA MET A 90 3.55 9.71 -17.69
C MET A 90 3.16 8.48 -16.85
N LEU A 91 2.51 8.70 -15.73
CA LEU A 91 2.02 7.63 -14.86
C LEU A 91 0.98 6.74 -15.58
N GLU A 92 0.02 7.34 -16.29
CA GLU A 92 -0.98 6.59 -17.06
C GLU A 92 -0.33 5.61 -18.04
N ARG A 93 0.70 6.06 -18.78
CA ARG A 93 1.44 5.20 -19.72
C ARG A 93 2.09 4.00 -19.05
N THR A 94 2.56 4.15 -17.80
CA THR A 94 3.19 3.04 -17.06
C THR A 94 2.21 1.97 -16.59
N PHE A 95 0.91 2.21 -16.66
CA PHE A 95 -0.11 1.19 -16.44
C PHE A 95 -0.41 0.34 -17.68
N THR A 96 -0.13 0.87 -18.88
CA THR A 96 -0.28 0.15 -20.15
C THR A 96 1.01 -0.52 -20.61
N ASP A 97 2.16 0.11 -20.35
CA ASP A 97 3.49 -0.44 -20.58
C ASP A 97 4.21 -0.58 -19.23
N LEU A 98 4.20 -1.79 -18.69
CA LEU A 98 4.77 -2.07 -17.37
C LEU A 98 6.30 -2.00 -17.35
N GLU A 99 6.96 -2.10 -18.50
CA GLU A 99 8.43 -2.00 -18.63
C GLU A 99 8.91 -0.54 -18.78
N LEU A 100 7.98 0.39 -19.06
CA LEU A 100 8.31 1.80 -19.23
C LEU A 100 8.86 2.38 -17.92
N SER A 101 10.05 2.97 -18.01
CA SER A 101 10.66 3.75 -16.92
C SER A 101 11.17 5.09 -17.43
N TYR A 102 11.16 6.07 -16.54
CA TYR A 102 11.71 7.40 -16.83
C TYR A 102 13.04 7.59 -16.10
N PRO A 103 13.92 8.51 -16.55
CA PRO A 103 15.21 8.73 -15.91
C PRO A 103 15.09 8.96 -14.40
N GLY A 104 15.86 8.19 -13.61
CA GLY A 104 15.84 8.25 -12.15
C GLY A 104 14.64 7.59 -11.48
N GLY A 105 13.72 7.00 -12.26
CA GLY A 105 12.58 6.25 -11.77
C GLY A 105 12.72 4.74 -11.98
N GLU A 106 11.71 4.01 -11.52
CA GLU A 106 11.58 2.57 -11.74
C GLU A 106 10.36 2.26 -12.64
N SER A 107 10.39 1.13 -13.34
CA SER A 107 9.23 0.66 -14.10
C SER A 107 8.13 0.16 -13.16
N SER A 108 6.90 0.07 -13.68
CA SER A 108 5.80 -0.55 -12.94
C SER A 108 6.11 -2.00 -12.59
N ARG A 109 6.78 -2.74 -13.48
CA ARG A 109 7.21 -4.12 -13.24
C ARG A 109 8.17 -4.21 -12.06
N GLN A 110 9.21 -3.40 -12.02
CA GLN A 110 10.18 -3.38 -10.92
C GLN A 110 9.50 -3.08 -9.57
N ALA A 111 8.62 -2.07 -9.54
CA ALA A 111 7.87 -1.74 -8.32
C ALA A 111 6.94 -2.89 -7.89
N MET A 112 6.23 -3.48 -8.84
CA MET A 112 5.34 -4.63 -8.59
C MET A 112 6.11 -5.82 -8.05
N GLU A 113 7.22 -6.19 -8.67
CA GLU A 113 8.05 -7.34 -8.27
C GLU A 113 8.54 -7.20 -6.84
N ARG A 114 9.14 -6.05 -6.46
CA ARG A 114 9.61 -5.85 -5.09
C ARG A 114 8.49 -5.87 -4.03
N GLY A 115 7.32 -5.34 -4.38
CA GLY A 115 6.17 -5.38 -3.47
C GLY A 115 5.54 -6.77 -3.38
N MET A 116 5.50 -7.54 -4.48
CA MET A 116 5.01 -8.92 -4.48
C MET A 116 5.91 -9.85 -3.67
N GLU A 117 7.24 -9.64 -3.66
CA GLU A 117 8.15 -10.37 -2.77
C GLU A 117 7.73 -10.24 -1.28
N VAL A 118 7.29 -9.04 -0.86
CA VAL A 118 6.79 -8.85 0.51
C VAL A 118 5.50 -9.65 0.74
N ILE A 119 4.59 -9.67 -0.24
CA ILE A 119 3.36 -10.48 -0.15
C ILE A 119 3.72 -11.96 -0.01
N ASP A 120 4.65 -12.45 -0.83
CA ASP A 120 5.10 -13.84 -0.79
C ASP A 120 5.74 -14.19 0.56
N ASP A 121 6.62 -13.32 1.09
CA ASP A 121 7.21 -13.49 2.42
C ASP A 121 6.14 -13.57 3.52
N VAL A 122 5.13 -12.68 3.48
CA VAL A 122 4.00 -12.69 4.43
C VAL A 122 3.19 -13.98 4.32
N LEU A 123 2.96 -14.47 3.11
CA LEU A 123 2.23 -15.73 2.89
C LEU A 123 2.98 -16.95 3.41
N GLN A 124 4.31 -16.90 3.53
CA GLN A 124 5.13 -17.97 4.13
C GLN A 124 5.11 -17.91 5.69
N ARG A 125 4.81 -16.77 6.30
CA ARG A 125 4.75 -16.65 7.77
C ARG A 125 3.58 -17.42 8.35
N GLN A 126 3.60 -17.63 9.67
CA GLN A 126 2.52 -18.31 10.40
C GLN A 126 1.43 -17.32 10.91
N HIS A 127 1.34 -16.13 10.33
CA HIS A 127 0.38 -15.09 10.70
C HIS A 127 -0.86 -15.18 9.81
N PRO A 128 -2.05 -15.51 10.36
CA PRO A 128 -3.29 -15.54 9.59
C PRO A 128 -3.72 -14.19 9.04
N VAL A 129 -3.53 -13.11 9.79
CA VAL A 129 -3.97 -11.76 9.42
C VAL A 129 -2.80 -10.77 9.49
N THR A 130 -2.46 -10.19 8.37
CA THR A 130 -1.38 -9.18 8.26
C THR A 130 -1.92 -7.89 7.68
N VAL A 131 -1.52 -6.76 8.27
CA VAL A 131 -1.75 -5.42 7.72
C VAL A 131 -0.47 -4.93 7.05
N ILE A 132 -0.59 -4.39 5.85
CA ILE A 132 0.53 -3.81 5.08
C ILE A 132 0.17 -2.38 4.70
N ALA A 133 0.89 -1.41 5.30
CA ALA A 133 0.73 0.00 4.98
C ALA A 133 1.71 0.43 3.89
N THR A 134 1.18 1.04 2.83
CA THR A 134 1.94 1.45 1.67
C THR A 134 1.31 2.69 1.00
N HIS A 135 1.55 2.87 -0.27
CA HIS A 135 1.25 4.08 -1.05
C HIS A 135 0.33 3.77 -2.23
N GLY A 136 -0.27 4.82 -2.80
CA GLY A 136 -1.31 4.66 -3.81
C GLY A 136 -0.85 3.95 -5.08
N ASN A 137 0.32 4.31 -5.62
CA ASN A 137 0.78 3.67 -6.86
C ASN A 137 1.21 2.23 -6.61
N LEU A 138 2.04 1.97 -5.60
CA LEU A 138 2.47 0.60 -5.29
C LEU A 138 1.27 -0.29 -4.95
N MET A 139 0.32 0.20 -4.15
CA MET A 139 -0.91 -0.54 -3.84
C MET A 139 -1.69 -0.92 -5.10
N ALA A 140 -1.87 0.01 -6.04
CA ALA A 140 -2.55 -0.27 -7.30
C ALA A 140 -1.81 -1.32 -8.14
N LEU A 141 -0.48 -1.28 -8.16
CA LEU A 141 0.35 -2.25 -8.87
C LEU A 141 0.29 -3.65 -8.22
N LEU A 142 0.24 -3.72 -6.88
CA LEU A 142 0.05 -4.99 -6.17
C LEU A 142 -1.32 -5.60 -6.47
N LEU A 143 -2.38 -4.78 -6.45
CA LEU A 143 -3.73 -5.23 -6.81
C LEU A 143 -3.79 -5.68 -8.27
N LYS A 144 -3.12 -4.96 -9.19
CA LYS A 144 -2.98 -5.36 -10.59
C LYS A 144 -2.26 -6.70 -10.76
N GLY A 145 -1.31 -7.01 -9.90
CA GLY A 145 -0.62 -8.30 -9.91
C GLY A 145 -1.55 -9.50 -9.68
N PHE A 146 -2.67 -9.29 -9.02
CA PHE A 146 -3.70 -10.30 -8.77
C PHE A 146 -4.92 -10.18 -9.69
N ASP A 147 -5.25 -8.97 -10.11
CA ASP A 147 -6.39 -8.68 -10.97
C ASP A 147 -5.97 -7.70 -12.06
N ASP A 148 -5.80 -8.22 -13.28
CA ASP A 148 -5.30 -7.46 -14.43
C ASP A 148 -6.22 -6.29 -14.86
N THR A 149 -7.46 -6.29 -14.39
CA THR A 149 -8.40 -5.17 -14.60
C THR A 149 -8.05 -3.93 -13.78
N PHE A 150 -7.18 -4.08 -12.76
CA PHE A 150 -6.71 -2.97 -11.96
C PHE A 150 -5.72 -2.12 -12.75
N GLY A 151 -6.09 -0.90 -13.08
CA GLY A 151 -5.29 -0.01 -13.91
C GLY A 151 -5.30 1.44 -13.43
N PHE A 152 -4.99 2.36 -14.33
CA PHE A 152 -4.93 3.79 -14.04
C PHE A 152 -6.26 4.36 -13.50
N THR A 153 -7.39 3.92 -14.05
CA THR A 153 -8.71 4.36 -13.58
C THR A 153 -8.96 3.95 -12.14
N GLN A 154 -8.62 2.72 -11.76
CA GLN A 154 -8.76 2.22 -10.39
C GLN A 154 -7.79 2.95 -9.45
N TRP A 155 -6.54 3.19 -9.87
CA TRP A 155 -5.60 3.99 -9.12
C TRP A 155 -6.16 5.39 -8.81
N LYS A 156 -6.75 6.08 -9.80
CA LYS A 156 -7.38 7.41 -9.61
C LYS A 156 -8.55 7.38 -8.63
N SER A 157 -9.21 6.25 -8.48
CA SER A 157 -10.35 6.07 -7.58
C SER A 157 -9.97 5.78 -6.13
N LEU A 158 -8.67 5.54 -5.85
CA LEU A 158 -8.19 5.31 -4.50
C LEU A 158 -8.34 6.58 -3.64
N SER A 159 -8.81 6.41 -2.42
CA SER A 159 -8.88 7.47 -1.42
C SER A 159 -7.63 7.52 -0.52
N ASN A 160 -7.50 8.55 0.29
CA ASN A 160 -6.56 8.63 1.42
C ASN A 160 -7.34 8.72 2.73
N PRO A 161 -7.25 7.70 3.61
CA PRO A 161 -6.68 6.38 3.34
C PRO A 161 -7.59 5.55 2.43
N ASP A 162 -7.12 4.35 2.08
CA ASP A 162 -7.91 3.31 1.43
C ASP A 162 -7.50 1.93 1.96
N ILE A 163 -8.43 0.98 2.03
CA ILE A 163 -8.15 -0.36 2.54
C ILE A 163 -8.77 -1.41 1.61
N TYR A 164 -7.91 -2.32 1.15
CA TYR A 164 -8.30 -3.52 0.42
C TYR A 164 -7.98 -4.76 1.24
N ARG A 165 -8.96 -5.66 1.32
CA ARG A 165 -8.80 -6.97 1.94
C ARG A 165 -8.57 -8.02 0.85
N LEU A 166 -7.53 -8.82 1.01
CA LEU A 166 -7.15 -9.94 0.17
C LEU A 166 -7.24 -11.22 0.97
N ASP A 167 -8.16 -12.11 0.60
CA ASP A 167 -8.34 -13.40 1.25
C ASP A 167 -7.75 -14.51 0.39
N PHE A 168 -6.66 -15.12 0.85
CA PHE A 168 -5.95 -16.19 0.18
C PHE A 168 -6.46 -17.55 0.67
N SER A 169 -7.09 -18.32 -0.21
CA SER A 169 -7.57 -19.66 0.12
C SER A 169 -6.88 -20.77 -0.67
N VAL A 170 -6.78 -20.69 -2.01
CA VAL A 170 -6.22 -21.76 -2.84
C VAL A 170 -5.36 -21.25 -4.01
N GLU A 171 -5.84 -20.37 -4.89
CA GLU A 171 -5.09 -19.95 -6.08
C GLU A 171 -4.89 -18.43 -6.15
N ALA A 172 -5.96 -17.70 -6.46
CA ALA A 172 -5.93 -16.24 -6.48
C ALA A 172 -6.69 -15.69 -5.27
N PRO A 173 -6.26 -14.57 -4.70
CA PRO A 173 -6.98 -13.98 -3.56
C PRO A 173 -8.33 -13.42 -4.01
N MET A 174 -9.32 -13.50 -3.12
CA MET A 174 -10.53 -12.71 -3.25
C MET A 174 -10.21 -11.28 -2.78
N ILE A 175 -10.36 -10.31 -3.68
CA ILE A 175 -10.04 -8.90 -3.43
C ILE A 175 -11.33 -8.13 -3.14
N LYS A 176 -11.34 -7.37 -2.07
CA LYS A 176 -12.46 -6.52 -1.70
C LYS A 176 -11.98 -5.17 -1.15
N ARG A 177 -12.46 -4.07 -1.73
CA ARG A 177 -12.33 -2.75 -1.09
C ARG A 177 -13.25 -2.71 0.14
N VAL A 178 -12.68 -2.43 1.31
CA VAL A 178 -13.40 -2.45 2.60
C VAL A 178 -13.45 -1.09 3.29
N TRP A 179 -12.70 -0.12 2.81
CA TRP A 179 -12.78 1.28 3.23
C TRP A 179 -13.96 2.00 2.55
N LYS A 180 -14.66 2.86 3.29
CA LYS A 180 -15.84 3.62 2.79
C LYS A 180 -15.55 5.11 2.78
#